data_6c8f946357defa80583f2c8dadb43c00
#
_entry.id   6c8f946357defa80583f2c8dadb43c00
#
_cell.length_a   1.000
_cell.length_b   1.000
_cell.length_c   1.000
_cell.angle_alpha   90.00
_cell.angle_beta   90.00
_cell.angle_gamma   90.00
#
_symmetry.space_group_name_H-M   'P 1'
#
loop_
_entity.id
_entity.type
_entity.pdbx_description
1 polymer ?
#
loop_
_entity_poly.entity_id
_entity_poly.type
_entity_poly.pdbx_seq_one_letter_code
_entity_poly.pdbx_strand_id
1 'polypeptide(L)'
;MIFFGYIFIMIDLIDETGQDLSCYGYETQKLSKYGATCSRLVVDSDEKSKSLGFDKGHYFILNAPLLSLMMEEHEEMLRDEILKRLQFLFKENKIKKKDKILLVGIGNPEIVADCFGVWTVGKVEIFPYKKNNRLFKLVPNTFSNTGFNAYNIIRLVVEAFDISAVVLFDSLATTNIKRLGCSIQFNDAGLTPGSAMNNFGKAINKDTLNVPCIAVGVPMMISSNDLGCEIKNEIVFTEKDVKEKVNFLSKVVAQVIDKLV
;
A
#
# COMPACT_ATOMS: atom_id res chain seq x y z
N MET A 1 39.02 -7.34 9.33
CA MET A 1 37.82 -8.12 9.02
C MET A 1 36.77 -7.11 8.57
N ILE A 2 36.63 -6.93 7.24
CA ILE A 2 35.76 -5.90 6.67
C ILE A 2 34.40 -6.56 6.52
N PHE A 3 33.45 -6.16 7.34
CA PHE A 3 32.03 -6.51 7.13
C PHE A 3 31.53 -5.70 5.94
N PHE A 4 31.38 -6.31 4.78
CA PHE A 4 30.51 -5.81 3.74
C PHE A 4 29.07 -5.95 4.26
N GLY A 5 28.53 -4.85 4.77
CA GLY A 5 27.10 -4.75 5.05
C GLY A 5 26.36 -4.84 3.71
N TYR A 6 25.70 -5.96 3.47
CA TYR A 6 24.66 -6.02 2.44
C TYR A 6 23.56 -5.06 2.87
N ILE A 7 23.48 -3.90 2.20
CA ILE A 7 22.32 -3.04 2.28
C ILE A 7 21.20 -3.82 1.58
N PHE A 8 20.35 -4.48 2.36
CA PHE A 8 19.10 -5.00 1.86
C PHE A 8 18.21 -3.80 1.53
N ILE A 9 18.20 -3.37 0.28
CA ILE A 9 17.17 -2.46 -0.23
C ILE A 9 15.88 -3.27 -0.19
N MET A 10 14.99 -2.92 0.72
CA MET A 10 13.70 -3.57 0.82
C MET A 10 12.81 -2.98 -0.26
N ILE A 11 12.50 -3.78 -1.27
CA ILE A 11 11.69 -3.41 -2.43
C ILE A 11 10.22 -3.48 -2.02
N ASP A 12 9.50 -2.36 -2.09
CA ASP A 12 8.08 -2.31 -1.72
C ASP A 12 7.15 -2.72 -2.87
N LEU A 13 7.58 -2.52 -4.14
CA LEU A 13 6.80 -2.91 -5.31
C LEU A 13 7.26 -4.25 -5.87
N ILE A 14 6.33 -5.20 -5.97
CA ILE A 14 6.66 -6.59 -6.34
C ILE A 14 7.29 -6.73 -7.73
N ASP A 15 7.06 -5.80 -8.64
CA ASP A 15 7.63 -5.84 -10.00
C ASP A 15 8.95 -5.06 -10.13
N GLU A 16 9.51 -4.58 -9.01
CA GLU A 16 10.83 -3.94 -8.95
C GLU A 16 11.94 -4.88 -8.42
N THR A 17 11.66 -6.18 -8.30
CA THR A 17 12.62 -7.19 -7.80
C THR A 17 13.86 -7.35 -8.68
N GLY A 18 13.89 -6.78 -9.88
CA GLY A 18 14.96 -6.98 -10.86
C GLY A 18 14.98 -8.37 -11.51
N GLN A 19 14.01 -9.22 -11.20
CA GLN A 19 13.86 -10.57 -11.74
C GLN A 19 12.93 -10.56 -12.96
N ASP A 20 13.11 -11.54 -13.86
CA ASP A 20 12.12 -11.80 -14.92
C ASP A 20 10.88 -12.47 -14.30
N LEU A 21 9.83 -11.68 -14.11
CA LEU A 21 8.59 -12.15 -13.51
C LEU A 21 7.70 -12.97 -14.44
N SER A 22 8.02 -13.04 -15.73
CA SER A 22 7.24 -13.82 -16.71
C SER A 22 7.17 -15.30 -16.35
N CYS A 23 8.27 -15.86 -15.82
CA CYS A 23 8.33 -17.25 -15.37
C CYS A 23 7.47 -17.54 -14.13
N TYR A 24 7.03 -16.50 -13.41
CA TYR A 24 6.17 -16.60 -12.24
C TYR A 24 4.69 -16.33 -12.55
N GLY A 25 4.34 -16.11 -13.83
CA GLY A 25 2.98 -15.83 -14.27
C GLY A 25 2.57 -14.37 -14.06
N TYR A 26 3.54 -13.44 -14.15
CA TYR A 26 3.27 -12.00 -14.17
C TYR A 26 2.61 -11.62 -15.49
N GLU A 27 1.43 -11.05 -15.40
CA GLU A 27 0.63 -10.64 -16.54
C GLU A 27 0.36 -9.14 -16.50
N THR A 28 0.49 -8.46 -17.63
CA THR A 28 0.17 -7.05 -17.77
C THR A 28 -0.93 -6.83 -18.80
N GLN A 29 -2.01 -6.21 -18.37
CA GLN A 29 -3.12 -5.79 -19.21
C GLN A 29 -3.03 -4.29 -19.48
N LYS A 30 -3.10 -3.90 -20.76
CA LYS A 30 -3.28 -2.49 -21.14
C LYS A 30 -4.73 -2.10 -20.88
N LEU A 31 -4.92 -1.01 -20.19
CA LEU A 31 -6.24 -0.41 -20.02
C LEU A 31 -6.55 0.51 -21.20
N SER A 32 -7.83 0.65 -21.52
CA SER A 32 -8.27 1.32 -22.78
C SER A 32 -8.00 2.82 -22.83
N LYS A 33 -7.63 3.45 -21.71
CA LYS A 33 -7.50 4.91 -21.60
C LYS A 33 -6.16 5.32 -21.00
N TYR A 34 -5.63 6.44 -21.44
CA TYR A 34 -4.53 7.21 -20.85
C TYR A 34 -3.19 6.45 -20.70
N GLY A 35 -2.95 5.40 -21.49
CA GLY A 35 -1.73 4.61 -21.40
C GLY A 35 -1.58 3.83 -20.09
N ALA A 36 -2.66 3.72 -19.33
CA ALA A 36 -2.65 2.99 -18.08
C ALA A 36 -2.54 1.47 -18.31
N THR A 37 -1.89 0.80 -17.37
CA THR A 37 -1.75 -0.66 -17.36
C THR A 37 -2.10 -1.21 -15.98
N CYS A 38 -2.58 -2.43 -15.93
CA CYS A 38 -2.72 -3.17 -14.69
C CYS A 38 -1.98 -4.49 -14.80
N SER A 39 -1.03 -4.72 -13.93
CA SER A 39 -0.30 -5.97 -13.83
C SER A 39 -0.81 -6.81 -12.67
N ARG A 40 -0.68 -8.12 -12.81
CA ARG A 40 -1.08 -9.10 -11.78
C ARG A 40 0.03 -10.12 -11.60
N LEU A 41 0.29 -10.47 -10.34
CA LEU A 41 1.12 -11.60 -9.94
C LEU A 41 0.43 -12.34 -8.79
N VAL A 42 0.57 -13.67 -8.77
CA VAL A 42 0.12 -14.51 -7.65
C VAL A 42 1.31 -15.23 -7.07
N VAL A 43 1.62 -14.95 -5.82
CA VAL A 43 2.61 -15.69 -5.04
C VAL A 43 1.86 -16.79 -4.28
N ASP A 44 1.86 -18.00 -4.83
CA ASP A 44 1.02 -19.13 -4.38
C ASP A 44 1.80 -20.23 -3.64
N SER A 45 3.13 -20.16 -3.64
CA SER A 45 3.99 -21.17 -3.04
C SER A 45 5.11 -20.55 -2.18
N ASP A 46 5.65 -21.36 -1.27
CA ASP A 46 6.80 -20.96 -0.45
C ASP A 46 8.06 -20.76 -1.29
N GLU A 47 8.17 -21.47 -2.41
CA GLU A 47 9.28 -21.34 -3.36
C GLU A 47 9.24 -19.98 -4.04
N LYS A 48 8.08 -19.57 -4.57
CA LYS A 48 7.89 -18.24 -5.16
C LYS A 48 8.11 -17.14 -4.12
N SER A 49 7.56 -17.32 -2.91
CA SER A 49 7.72 -16.34 -1.82
C SER A 49 9.20 -16.13 -1.49
N LYS A 50 9.97 -17.20 -1.32
CA LYS A 50 11.41 -17.13 -1.05
C LYS A 50 12.21 -16.54 -2.21
N SER A 51 11.85 -16.89 -3.45
CA SER A 51 12.55 -16.40 -4.64
C SER A 51 12.33 -14.91 -4.85
N LEU A 52 11.10 -14.44 -4.67
CA LEU A 52 10.70 -13.04 -4.91
C LEU A 52 10.95 -12.13 -3.70
N GLY A 53 11.04 -12.68 -2.48
CA GLY A 53 11.13 -11.91 -1.24
C GLY A 53 9.80 -11.29 -0.79
N PHE A 54 8.66 -11.80 -1.31
CA PHE A 54 7.31 -11.32 -0.98
C PHE A 54 6.45 -12.43 -0.38
N ASP A 55 5.57 -12.07 0.54
CA ASP A 55 4.62 -13.00 1.15
C ASP A 55 3.61 -13.55 0.13
N LYS A 56 3.02 -14.72 0.44
CA LYS A 56 1.99 -15.33 -0.41
C LYS A 56 0.74 -14.45 -0.49
N GLY A 57 0.23 -14.29 -1.70
CA GLY A 57 -0.97 -13.49 -1.96
C GLY A 57 -1.13 -13.09 -3.43
N HIS A 58 -2.18 -12.34 -3.68
CA HIS A 58 -2.46 -11.71 -4.96
C HIS A 58 -1.89 -10.29 -4.95
N TYR A 59 -1.16 -9.95 -5.97
CA TYR A 59 -0.59 -8.61 -6.15
C TYR A 59 -1.10 -8.01 -7.45
N PHE A 60 -1.52 -6.76 -7.38
CA PHE A 60 -1.89 -5.96 -8.55
C PHE A 60 -1.12 -4.65 -8.53
N ILE A 61 -0.63 -4.21 -9.67
CA ILE A 61 -0.02 -2.89 -9.85
C ILE A 61 -0.77 -2.16 -10.95
N LEU A 62 -1.42 -1.08 -10.57
CA LEU A 62 -2.03 -0.14 -11.50
C LEU A 62 -1.03 0.98 -11.79
N ASN A 63 -0.53 1.03 -13.02
CA ASN A 63 0.31 2.13 -13.50
C ASN A 63 -0.53 3.09 -14.33
N ALA A 64 -0.54 4.35 -13.96
CA ALA A 64 -1.27 5.42 -14.63
C ALA A 64 -0.34 6.62 -14.89
N PRO A 65 0.48 6.60 -15.97
CA PRO A 65 1.54 7.58 -16.22
C PRO A 65 1.06 9.03 -16.28
N LEU A 66 -0.19 9.26 -16.70
CA LEU A 66 -0.78 10.59 -16.80
C LEU A 66 -1.47 11.04 -15.50
N LEU A 67 -1.34 10.28 -14.42
CA LEU A 67 -1.88 10.64 -13.11
C LEU A 67 -1.29 11.95 -12.58
N SER A 68 -0.05 12.26 -12.98
CA SER A 68 0.60 13.53 -12.68
C SER A 68 -0.19 14.76 -13.13
N LEU A 69 -1.08 14.60 -14.12
CA LEU A 69 -1.95 15.70 -14.59
C LEU A 69 -3.20 15.91 -13.73
N MET A 70 -3.52 14.98 -12.84
CA MET A 70 -4.65 15.05 -11.86
C MET A 70 -5.99 15.50 -12.49
N MET A 71 -6.25 15.08 -13.73
CA MET A 71 -7.46 15.46 -14.46
C MET A 71 -8.68 14.65 -14.00
N GLU A 72 -9.87 15.26 -14.01
CA GLU A 72 -11.13 14.60 -13.58
C GLU A 72 -11.43 13.30 -14.35
N GLU A 73 -11.14 13.27 -15.66
CA GLU A 73 -11.33 12.08 -16.49
C GLU A 73 -10.45 10.90 -16.05
N HIS A 74 -9.27 11.19 -15.52
CA HIS A 74 -8.38 10.16 -14.93
C HIS A 74 -8.92 9.69 -13.58
N GLU A 75 -9.56 10.57 -12.81
CA GLU A 75 -10.15 10.24 -11.51
C GLU A 75 -11.22 9.14 -11.64
N GLU A 76 -12.12 9.24 -12.65
CA GLU A 76 -13.14 8.22 -12.89
C GLU A 76 -12.54 6.85 -13.24
N MET A 77 -11.60 6.82 -14.19
CA MET A 77 -10.90 5.59 -14.57
C MET A 77 -10.19 4.95 -13.37
N LEU A 78 -9.51 5.77 -12.55
CA LEU A 78 -8.83 5.29 -11.34
C LEU A 78 -9.82 4.70 -10.34
N ARG A 79 -10.93 5.38 -10.06
CA ARG A 79 -11.96 4.85 -9.14
C ARG A 79 -12.46 3.49 -9.58
N ASP A 80 -12.74 3.32 -10.88
CA ASP A 80 -13.24 2.07 -11.41
C ASP A 80 -12.20 0.94 -11.30
N GLU A 81 -10.94 1.22 -11.64
CA GLU A 81 -9.89 0.21 -11.56
C GLU A 81 -9.53 -0.13 -10.11
N ILE A 82 -9.46 0.86 -9.21
CA ILE A 82 -9.25 0.61 -7.78
C ILE A 82 -10.39 -0.24 -7.22
N LEU A 83 -11.65 0.12 -7.53
CA LEU A 83 -12.82 -0.62 -7.08
C LEU A 83 -12.78 -2.09 -7.53
N LYS A 84 -12.47 -2.34 -8.80
CA LYS A 84 -12.34 -3.72 -9.34
C LYS A 84 -11.30 -4.54 -8.58
N ARG A 85 -10.13 -3.97 -8.28
CA ARG A 85 -9.06 -4.69 -7.56
C ARG A 85 -9.45 -4.97 -6.11
N LEU A 86 -10.01 -3.99 -5.43
CA LEU A 86 -10.48 -4.18 -4.06
C LEU A 86 -11.64 -5.18 -3.98
N GLN A 87 -12.62 -5.11 -4.89
CA GLN A 87 -13.70 -6.11 -4.95
C GLN A 87 -13.18 -7.52 -5.18
N PHE A 88 -12.16 -7.68 -6.05
CA PHE A 88 -11.51 -8.98 -6.26
C PHE A 88 -10.87 -9.47 -4.94
N LEU A 89 -10.04 -8.67 -4.29
CA LEU A 89 -9.35 -9.05 -3.06
C LEU A 89 -10.33 -9.34 -1.91
N PHE A 90 -11.40 -8.55 -1.79
CA PHE A 90 -12.46 -8.79 -0.80
C PHE A 90 -13.14 -10.15 -1.02
N LYS A 91 -13.43 -10.48 -2.30
CA LYS A 91 -14.04 -11.76 -2.67
C LYS A 91 -13.13 -12.95 -2.38
N GLU A 92 -11.85 -12.88 -2.80
CA GLU A 92 -10.86 -13.94 -2.57
C GLU A 92 -10.67 -14.20 -1.06
N ASN A 93 -10.67 -13.14 -0.26
CA ASN A 93 -10.52 -13.23 1.19
C ASN A 93 -11.86 -13.45 1.93
N LYS A 94 -12.96 -13.68 1.20
CA LYS A 94 -14.30 -13.97 1.74
C LYS A 94 -14.83 -12.90 2.69
N ILE A 95 -14.40 -11.65 2.52
CA ILE A 95 -14.87 -10.52 3.31
C ILE A 95 -16.30 -10.16 2.89
N LYS A 96 -17.22 -10.15 3.84
CA LYS A 96 -18.66 -9.99 3.63
C LYS A 96 -19.12 -8.58 3.99
N LYS A 97 -20.25 -8.16 3.42
CA LYS A 97 -20.87 -6.87 3.75
C LYS A 97 -21.17 -6.65 5.25
N LYS A 98 -21.34 -7.72 6.04
CA LYS A 98 -21.63 -7.65 7.48
C LYS A 98 -20.38 -7.63 8.36
N ASP A 99 -19.21 -7.87 7.81
CA ASP A 99 -17.97 -7.99 8.56
C ASP A 99 -17.50 -6.63 9.08
N LYS A 100 -16.93 -6.62 10.27
CA LYS A 100 -16.30 -5.44 10.85
C LYS A 100 -14.94 -5.22 10.21
N ILE A 101 -14.75 -4.08 9.59
CA ILE A 101 -13.54 -3.72 8.84
C ILE A 101 -12.80 -2.60 9.56
N LEU A 102 -11.52 -2.78 9.82
CA LEU A 102 -10.63 -1.75 10.31
C LEU A 102 -9.81 -1.17 9.15
N LEU A 103 -9.97 0.12 8.91
CA LEU A 103 -9.15 0.90 7.97
C LEU A 103 -7.96 1.47 8.74
N VAL A 104 -6.76 1.18 8.29
CA VAL A 104 -5.52 1.61 8.96
C VAL A 104 -4.69 2.47 8.02
N GLY A 105 -4.44 3.71 8.41
CA GLY A 105 -3.51 4.61 7.73
C GLY A 105 -2.12 4.52 8.36
N ILE A 106 -1.19 3.90 7.65
CA ILE A 106 0.23 3.85 8.04
C ILE A 106 0.93 5.11 7.54
N GLY A 107 1.95 5.54 8.24
CA GLY A 107 2.81 6.66 7.87
C GLY A 107 2.96 7.70 8.98
N ASN A 108 3.85 8.66 8.75
CA ASN A 108 4.11 9.78 9.64
C ASN A 108 3.28 11.00 9.21
N PRO A 109 2.32 11.47 10.02
CA PRO A 109 1.49 12.63 9.67
C PRO A 109 2.26 13.94 9.50
N GLU A 110 3.51 14.00 9.96
CA GLU A 110 4.37 15.18 9.84
C GLU A 110 5.16 15.23 8.52
N ILE A 111 5.19 14.11 7.78
CA ILE A 111 5.93 13.98 6.51
C ILE A 111 4.93 13.79 5.37
N VAL A 112 4.74 14.81 4.53
CA VAL A 112 3.73 14.80 3.46
C VAL A 112 3.85 13.59 2.54
N ALA A 113 5.06 13.21 2.13
CA ALA A 113 5.29 12.04 1.29
C ALA A 113 4.89 10.72 1.96
N ASP A 114 4.81 10.71 3.30
CA ASP A 114 4.42 9.56 4.12
C ASP A 114 2.95 9.65 4.62
N CYS A 115 2.18 10.60 4.08
CA CYS A 115 0.81 10.85 4.53
C CYS A 115 -0.29 10.14 3.72
N PHE A 116 0.02 9.39 2.67
CA PHE A 116 -1.03 8.80 1.82
C PHE A 116 -2.00 7.94 2.65
N GLY A 117 -1.50 7.03 3.48
CA GLY A 117 -2.34 6.20 4.33
C GLY A 117 -3.15 7.02 5.35
N VAL A 118 -2.48 7.94 6.03
CA VAL A 118 -3.08 8.83 7.04
C VAL A 118 -4.22 9.66 6.45
N TRP A 119 -4.00 10.28 5.29
CA TRP A 119 -5.01 11.13 4.65
C TRP A 119 -6.13 10.32 4.02
N THR A 120 -5.85 9.12 3.50
CA THR A 120 -6.89 8.22 2.98
C THR A 120 -7.88 7.87 4.07
N VAL A 121 -7.41 7.37 5.19
CA VAL A 121 -8.27 7.02 6.34
C VAL A 121 -8.98 8.25 6.91
N GLY A 122 -8.29 9.39 6.93
CA GLY A 122 -8.90 10.67 7.36
C GLY A 122 -10.13 11.06 6.52
N LYS A 123 -10.09 10.83 5.20
CA LYS A 123 -11.11 11.24 4.24
C LYS A 123 -12.29 10.26 4.10
N VAL A 124 -12.15 9.00 4.51
CA VAL A 124 -13.27 8.03 4.51
C VAL A 124 -14.35 8.51 5.47
N GLU A 125 -15.61 8.50 5.04
CA GLU A 125 -16.72 8.90 5.87
C GLU A 125 -17.18 7.77 6.78
N ILE A 126 -17.36 8.07 8.05
CA ILE A 126 -18.01 7.18 9.02
C ILE A 126 -19.31 7.82 9.45
N PHE A 127 -20.42 7.10 9.30
CA PHE A 127 -21.72 7.53 9.77
C PHE A 127 -21.98 6.97 11.18
N PRO A 128 -21.64 7.68 12.26
CA PRO A 128 -21.68 7.17 13.64
C PRO A 128 -23.12 6.86 14.11
N TYR A 129 -24.13 7.36 13.41
CA TYR A 129 -25.53 7.16 13.76
C TYR A 129 -26.20 5.94 13.12
N LYS A 130 -25.50 5.21 12.25
CA LYS A 130 -26.02 3.93 11.74
C LYS A 130 -25.86 2.87 12.84
N LYS A 131 -26.97 2.25 13.25
CA LYS A 131 -27.10 1.27 14.34
C LYS A 131 -26.16 0.05 14.23
N ASN A 132 -25.50 -0.15 13.07
CA ASN A 132 -24.54 -1.21 12.77
C ASN A 132 -23.28 -0.62 12.13
N ASN A 133 -22.58 0.24 12.86
CA ASN A 133 -21.28 0.70 12.37
C ASN A 133 -20.31 -0.49 12.34
N ARG A 134 -19.89 -0.85 11.13
CA ARG A 134 -18.94 -1.95 10.89
C ARG A 134 -17.61 -1.47 10.35
N LEU A 135 -17.47 -0.18 10.15
CA LEU A 135 -16.26 0.46 9.64
C LEU A 135 -15.59 1.24 10.76
N PHE A 136 -14.33 0.91 11.02
CA PHE A 136 -13.50 1.53 12.02
C PHE A 136 -12.29 2.16 11.36
N LYS A 137 -11.75 3.23 11.93
CA LYS A 137 -10.58 3.96 11.44
C LYS A 137 -9.51 4.03 12.50
N LEU A 138 -8.27 3.82 12.10
CA LEU A 138 -7.10 3.88 12.98
C LEU A 138 -5.91 4.50 12.23
N VAL A 139 -5.26 5.44 12.87
CA VAL A 139 -3.94 5.96 12.47
C VAL A 139 -3.01 5.71 13.66
N PRO A 140 -2.20 4.62 13.63
CA PRO A 140 -1.38 4.23 14.77
C PRO A 140 -0.20 5.18 15.00
N ASN A 141 0.13 6.01 13.98
CA ASN A 141 1.31 6.85 13.95
C ASN A 141 2.63 6.05 13.91
N THR A 142 3.78 6.70 13.98
CA THR A 142 5.10 6.05 13.94
C THR A 142 5.62 5.73 15.33
N PHE A 143 6.55 4.78 15.41
CA PHE A 143 7.22 4.42 16.67
C PHE A 143 7.93 5.63 17.30
N SER A 144 8.56 6.48 16.48
CA SER A 144 9.25 7.68 16.96
C SER A 144 8.33 8.67 17.67
N ASN A 145 7.06 8.74 17.26
CA ASN A 145 6.09 9.67 17.84
C ASN A 145 5.36 9.10 19.05
N THR A 146 5.19 7.77 19.12
CA THR A 146 4.33 7.14 20.13
C THR A 146 5.07 6.21 21.08
N GLY A 147 6.24 5.70 20.69
CA GLY A 147 6.95 4.61 21.39
C GLY A 147 6.29 3.25 21.23
N PHE A 148 5.21 3.13 20.43
CA PHE A 148 4.52 1.87 20.17
C PHE A 148 4.72 1.42 18.73
N ASN A 149 4.93 0.11 18.55
CA ASN A 149 4.91 -0.47 17.20
C ASN A 149 3.47 -0.51 16.67
N ALA A 150 3.27 -0.05 15.42
CA ALA A 150 1.96 -0.01 14.78
C ALA A 150 1.24 -1.37 14.82
N TYR A 151 1.98 -2.47 14.59
CA TYR A 151 1.43 -3.82 14.72
C TYR A 151 0.75 -4.07 16.07
N ASN A 152 1.39 -3.68 17.17
CA ASN A 152 0.84 -3.93 18.53
C ASN A 152 -0.47 -3.18 18.73
N ILE A 153 -0.54 -1.92 18.29
CA ILE A 153 -1.76 -1.10 18.39
C ILE A 153 -2.88 -1.74 17.55
N ILE A 154 -2.58 -2.11 16.29
CA ILE A 154 -3.56 -2.71 15.38
C ILE A 154 -4.08 -4.03 15.94
N ARG A 155 -3.18 -4.91 16.42
CA ARG A 155 -3.56 -6.19 17.02
C ARG A 155 -4.51 -6.01 18.22
N LEU A 156 -4.21 -5.09 19.12
CA LEU A 156 -5.06 -4.80 20.27
C LEU A 156 -6.46 -4.33 19.83
N VAL A 157 -6.55 -3.48 18.81
CA VAL A 157 -7.84 -3.02 18.27
C VAL A 157 -8.59 -4.17 17.59
N VAL A 158 -7.91 -5.01 16.82
CA VAL A 158 -8.51 -6.18 16.16
C VAL A 158 -9.13 -7.11 17.19
N GLU A 159 -8.40 -7.43 18.27
CA GLU A 159 -8.86 -8.31 19.33
C GLU A 159 -9.99 -7.67 20.16
N ALA A 160 -9.86 -6.41 20.56
CA ALA A 160 -10.82 -5.74 21.46
C ALA A 160 -12.18 -5.46 20.79
N PHE A 161 -12.23 -5.30 19.49
CA PHE A 161 -13.44 -4.94 18.74
C PHE A 161 -13.98 -6.05 17.85
N ASP A 162 -13.40 -7.26 17.90
CA ASP A 162 -13.76 -8.41 17.05
C ASP A 162 -13.75 -8.01 15.56
N ILE A 163 -12.67 -7.37 15.12
CA ILE A 163 -12.50 -6.96 13.72
C ILE A 163 -12.36 -8.22 12.85
N SER A 164 -13.08 -8.24 11.73
CA SER A 164 -13.13 -9.39 10.82
C SER A 164 -12.14 -9.27 9.66
N ALA A 165 -11.71 -8.05 9.30
CA ALA A 165 -10.73 -7.78 8.26
C ALA A 165 -10.05 -6.43 8.47
N VAL A 166 -8.81 -6.29 7.98
CA VAL A 166 -8.03 -5.06 8.02
C VAL A 166 -7.71 -4.60 6.61
N VAL A 167 -7.89 -3.30 6.32
CA VAL A 167 -7.42 -2.68 5.08
C VAL A 167 -6.36 -1.63 5.44
N LEU A 168 -5.16 -1.83 4.94
CA LEU A 168 -3.97 -1.03 5.22
C LEU A 168 -3.70 -0.07 4.06
N PHE A 169 -3.41 1.17 4.37
CA PHE A 169 -2.98 2.18 3.38
C PHE A 169 -1.62 2.70 3.79
N ASP A 170 -0.65 2.73 2.85
CA ASP A 170 0.72 3.13 3.13
C ASP A 170 1.36 3.87 1.95
N SER A 171 2.31 4.74 2.25
CA SER A 171 3.20 5.32 1.26
C SER A 171 4.38 4.37 1.04
N LEU A 172 4.67 4.04 -0.22
CA LEU A 172 5.73 3.11 -0.58
C LEU A 172 6.97 3.85 -1.09
N ALA A 173 8.11 3.18 -1.06
CA ALA A 173 9.27 3.55 -1.85
C ALA A 173 9.24 2.86 -3.23
N THR A 174 9.94 3.45 -4.20
CA THR A 174 10.15 2.88 -5.54
C THR A 174 11.60 3.04 -5.96
N THR A 175 12.09 2.13 -6.77
CA THR A 175 13.39 2.23 -7.43
C THR A 175 13.29 2.91 -8.82
N ASN A 176 12.06 3.20 -9.27
CA ASN A 176 11.79 3.78 -10.59
C ASN A 176 11.07 5.12 -10.46
N ILE A 177 11.78 6.21 -10.77
CA ILE A 177 11.27 7.58 -10.68
C ILE A 177 9.94 7.79 -11.45
N LYS A 178 9.71 7.06 -12.54
CA LYS A 178 8.49 7.17 -13.35
C LYS A 178 7.23 6.67 -12.62
N ARG A 179 7.41 6.02 -11.49
CA ARG A 179 6.30 5.48 -10.67
C ARG A 179 5.88 6.38 -9.53
N LEU A 180 6.69 7.38 -9.19
CA LEU A 180 6.35 8.30 -8.11
C LEU A 180 4.99 8.94 -8.36
N GLY A 181 4.05 8.74 -7.42
CA GLY A 181 2.68 9.23 -7.51
C GLY A 181 1.88 8.77 -8.74
N CYS A 182 2.37 7.78 -9.51
CA CYS A 182 1.77 7.31 -10.75
C CYS A 182 1.41 5.82 -10.73
N SER A 183 1.68 5.12 -9.64
CA SER A 183 1.37 3.70 -9.49
C SER A 183 0.61 3.46 -8.17
N ILE A 184 -0.22 2.42 -8.17
CA ILE A 184 -0.91 1.95 -6.95
C ILE A 184 -0.73 0.43 -6.89
N GLN A 185 -0.18 -0.08 -5.80
CA GLN A 185 -0.10 -1.51 -5.53
C GLN A 185 -1.23 -1.94 -4.61
N PHE A 186 -1.84 -3.08 -4.92
CA PHE A 186 -2.84 -3.75 -4.10
C PHE A 186 -2.38 -5.17 -3.82
N ASN A 187 -2.55 -5.65 -2.60
CA ASN A 187 -2.29 -7.04 -2.28
C ASN A 187 -3.15 -7.53 -1.11
N ASP A 188 -3.23 -8.85 -0.93
CA ASP A 188 -3.82 -9.50 0.24
C ASP A 188 -2.78 -10.25 1.09
N ALA A 189 -1.51 -9.96 0.87
CA ALA A 189 -0.39 -10.44 1.67
C ALA A 189 -0.14 -9.58 2.92
N GLY A 190 -0.70 -8.35 2.96
CA GLY A 190 -0.40 -7.38 4.01
C GLY A 190 0.83 -6.51 3.71
N LEU A 191 1.42 -5.93 4.74
CA LEU A 191 2.62 -5.11 4.63
C LEU A 191 3.47 -5.15 5.92
N THR A 192 4.72 -4.70 5.80
CA THR A 192 5.61 -4.48 6.94
C THR A 192 5.90 -2.99 7.05
N PRO A 193 5.37 -2.28 8.07
CA PRO A 193 5.58 -0.84 8.21
C PRO A 193 7.06 -0.48 8.33
N GLY A 194 7.48 0.58 7.64
CA GLY A 194 8.84 1.09 7.69
C GLY A 194 9.87 0.25 6.94
N SER A 195 9.43 -0.69 6.09
CA SER A 195 10.31 -1.49 5.23
C SER A 195 11.26 -0.64 4.40
N ALA A 196 10.75 0.41 3.77
CA ALA A 196 11.52 1.35 2.97
C ALA A 196 12.61 2.13 3.75
N MET A 197 12.50 2.22 5.07
CA MET A 197 13.41 2.97 5.94
C MET A 197 14.33 2.07 6.78
N ASN A 198 14.52 0.80 6.38
CA ASN A 198 15.26 -0.21 7.17
C ASN A 198 14.79 -0.33 8.63
N ASN A 199 13.56 0.07 8.90
CA ASN A 199 12.94 -0.02 10.21
C ASN A 199 12.16 -1.33 10.27
N PHE A 200 12.73 -2.34 10.95
CA PHE A 200 12.16 -3.69 11.02
C PHE A 200 10.89 -3.73 11.88
N GLY A 201 9.80 -3.18 11.34
CA GLY A 201 8.47 -3.36 11.90
C GLY A 201 8.05 -4.84 11.82
N LYS A 202 7.14 -5.27 12.69
CA LYS A 202 6.52 -6.58 12.56
C LYS A 202 5.52 -6.54 11.41
N ALA A 203 5.51 -7.58 10.57
CA ALA A 203 4.56 -7.71 9.47
C ALA A 203 3.10 -7.65 9.98
N ILE A 204 2.26 -6.96 9.24
CA ILE A 204 0.82 -6.84 9.47
C ILE A 204 0.14 -7.59 8.33
N ASN A 205 -0.16 -8.85 8.59
CA ASN A 205 -0.73 -9.77 7.61
C ASN A 205 -1.69 -10.75 8.30
N LYS A 206 -2.28 -11.65 7.51
CA LYS A 206 -3.23 -12.64 8.00
C LYS A 206 -2.64 -13.56 9.06
N ASP A 207 -1.38 -13.94 8.94
CA ASP A 207 -0.73 -14.89 9.86
C ASP A 207 -0.45 -14.24 11.23
N THR A 208 -0.19 -12.94 11.25
CA THR A 208 0.11 -12.21 12.49
C THR A 208 -1.12 -11.67 13.20
N LEU A 209 -2.21 -11.38 12.47
CA LEU A 209 -3.46 -10.83 13.02
C LEU A 209 -4.61 -11.84 13.11
N ASN A 210 -4.49 -13.03 12.47
CA ASN A 210 -5.54 -14.03 12.32
C ASN A 210 -6.81 -13.54 11.61
N VAL A 211 -6.72 -12.44 10.88
CA VAL A 211 -7.81 -11.90 10.03
C VAL A 211 -7.25 -11.50 8.66
N PRO A 212 -8.05 -11.54 7.59
CA PRO A 212 -7.64 -11.07 6.28
C PRO A 212 -7.07 -9.64 6.33
N CYS A 213 -5.95 -9.41 5.66
CA CYS A 213 -5.30 -8.12 5.54
C CYS A 213 -5.14 -7.77 4.06
N ILE A 214 -5.71 -6.64 3.65
CA ILE A 214 -5.55 -6.09 2.30
C ILE A 214 -4.71 -4.83 2.42
N ALA A 215 -3.68 -4.69 1.59
CA ALA A 215 -2.85 -3.49 1.55
C ALA A 215 -3.02 -2.73 0.23
N VAL A 216 -3.06 -1.42 0.34
CA VAL A 216 -3.07 -0.46 -0.77
C VAL A 216 -1.92 0.51 -0.55
N GLY A 217 -0.96 0.50 -1.44
CA GLY A 217 0.23 1.33 -1.34
C GLY A 217 0.47 2.18 -2.58
N VAL A 218 1.01 3.38 -2.37
CA VAL A 218 1.36 4.31 -3.44
C VAL A 218 2.82 4.74 -3.28
N PRO A 219 3.67 4.56 -4.31
CA PRO A 219 5.04 5.02 -4.25
C PRO A 219 5.10 6.54 -4.25
N MET A 220 5.59 7.11 -3.16
CA MET A 220 5.73 8.55 -2.95
C MET A 220 7.17 8.98 -2.73
N MET A 221 8.09 8.02 -2.60
CA MET A 221 9.48 8.25 -2.24
C MET A 221 10.42 7.40 -3.09
N ILE A 222 11.63 7.93 -3.35
CA ILE A 222 12.73 7.23 -4.00
C ILE A 222 14.04 7.56 -3.30
N SER A 223 14.91 6.56 -3.13
CA SER A 223 16.22 6.74 -2.52
C SER A 223 17.22 7.39 -3.48
N SER A 224 18.18 8.16 -2.94
CA SER A 224 19.33 8.64 -3.71
C SER A 224 20.12 7.52 -4.37
N ASN A 225 20.18 6.36 -3.72
CA ASN A 225 20.90 5.19 -4.23
C ASN A 225 20.23 4.66 -5.51
N ASP A 226 18.90 4.66 -5.56
CA ASP A 226 18.12 4.21 -6.73
C ASP A 226 18.20 5.21 -7.89
N LEU A 227 18.52 6.47 -7.59
CA LEU A 227 18.77 7.50 -8.61
C LEU A 227 20.22 7.49 -9.13
N GLY A 228 21.07 6.60 -8.65
CA GLY A 228 22.49 6.54 -9.01
C GLY A 228 23.29 7.73 -8.47
N CYS A 229 22.81 8.40 -7.42
CA CYS A 229 23.51 9.50 -6.78
C CYS A 229 24.51 8.96 -5.76
N GLU A 230 25.81 9.17 -6.01
CA GLU A 230 26.88 8.86 -5.04
C GLU A 230 26.90 9.90 -3.92
N ILE A 231 25.99 9.77 -2.97
CA ILE A 231 25.90 10.65 -1.79
C ILE A 231 26.33 9.86 -0.56
N LYS A 232 27.18 10.47 0.29
CA LYS A 232 27.74 9.81 1.47
C LYS A 232 26.67 9.30 2.46
N ASN A 233 25.54 10.01 2.55
CA ASN A 233 24.38 9.61 3.36
C ASN A 233 23.18 9.43 2.43
N GLU A 234 22.39 8.39 2.66
CA GLU A 234 21.16 8.19 1.92
C GLU A 234 20.18 9.34 2.11
N ILE A 235 19.68 9.89 1.01
CA ILE A 235 18.66 10.93 0.97
C ILE A 235 17.44 10.37 0.27
N VAL A 236 16.27 10.67 0.80
CA VAL A 236 14.98 10.29 0.20
C VAL A 236 14.43 11.50 -0.56
N PHE A 237 14.07 11.28 -1.81
CA PHE A 237 13.47 12.27 -2.69
C PHE A 237 12.00 11.99 -2.91
N THR A 238 11.26 13.07 -3.16
CA THR A 238 9.86 13.01 -3.59
C THR A 238 9.61 14.06 -4.66
N GLU A 239 8.44 14.03 -5.29
CA GLU A 239 8.08 15.02 -6.30
C GLU A 239 7.76 16.39 -5.68
N LYS A 240 7.95 17.45 -6.48
CA LYS A 240 7.70 18.82 -6.05
C LYS A 240 6.22 19.06 -5.64
N ASP A 241 5.31 18.39 -6.32
CA ASP A 241 3.85 18.46 -6.13
C ASP A 241 3.29 17.30 -5.28
N VAL A 242 4.13 16.72 -4.43
CA VAL A 242 3.78 15.55 -3.60
C VAL A 242 2.52 15.78 -2.76
N LYS A 243 2.31 16.99 -2.24
CA LYS A 243 1.16 17.32 -1.41
C LYS A 243 -0.16 17.22 -2.19
N GLU A 244 -0.17 17.76 -3.38
CA GLU A 244 -1.32 17.74 -4.31
C GLU A 244 -1.62 16.30 -4.72
N LYS A 245 -0.59 15.50 -5.05
CA LYS A 245 -0.73 14.09 -5.41
C LYS A 245 -1.25 13.23 -4.26
N VAL A 246 -0.67 13.37 -3.07
CA VAL A 246 -1.16 12.66 -1.88
C VAL A 246 -2.60 13.04 -1.60
N ASN A 247 -2.95 14.32 -1.70
CA ASN A 247 -4.33 14.79 -1.51
C ASN A 247 -5.29 14.20 -2.54
N PHE A 248 -4.92 14.22 -3.82
CA PHE A 248 -5.72 13.66 -4.92
C PHE A 248 -5.93 12.16 -4.74
N LEU A 249 -4.84 11.38 -4.63
CA LEU A 249 -4.92 9.93 -4.53
C LEU A 249 -5.65 9.46 -3.27
N SER A 250 -5.40 10.09 -2.13
CA SER A 250 -6.10 9.76 -0.89
C SER A 250 -7.61 10.06 -0.98
N LYS A 251 -8.02 11.11 -1.70
CA LYS A 251 -9.43 11.39 -1.99
C LYS A 251 -10.06 10.31 -2.86
N VAL A 252 -9.40 9.96 -3.97
CA VAL A 252 -9.89 8.94 -4.91
C VAL A 252 -10.07 7.59 -4.21
N VAL A 253 -9.06 7.15 -3.44
CA VAL A 253 -9.12 5.87 -2.72
C VAL A 253 -10.20 5.91 -1.63
N ALA A 254 -10.32 6.98 -0.86
CA ALA A 254 -11.36 7.12 0.15
C ALA A 254 -12.76 6.98 -0.44
N GLN A 255 -13.04 7.67 -1.57
CA GLN A 255 -14.32 7.57 -2.28
C GLN A 255 -14.64 6.14 -2.76
N VAL A 256 -13.61 5.37 -3.14
CA VAL A 256 -13.80 3.96 -3.51
C VAL A 256 -14.14 3.12 -2.29
N ILE A 257 -13.48 3.36 -1.16
CA ILE A 257 -13.79 2.66 0.11
C ILE A 257 -15.22 2.93 0.53
N ASP A 258 -15.70 4.18 0.46
CA ASP A 258 -17.08 4.57 0.80
C ASP A 258 -18.14 3.85 -0.08
N LYS A 259 -17.77 3.47 -1.32
CA LYS A 259 -18.63 2.68 -2.22
C LYS A 259 -18.53 1.17 -1.98
N LEU A 260 -17.39 0.69 -1.52
CA LEU A 260 -17.10 -0.74 -1.36
C LEU A 260 -17.75 -1.32 -0.10
N VAL A 261 -17.84 -0.54 0.95
CA VAL A 261 -18.33 -0.93 2.29
C VAL A 261 -19.62 -0.19 2.62
#